data_b002061e6314d27ae3a217e12fef551f
#
_entry.id   b002061e6314d27ae3a217e12fef551f
#
_cell.length_a   1.000
_cell.length_b   1.000
_cell.length_c   1.000
_cell.angle_alpha   90.00
_cell.angle_beta   90.00
_cell.angle_gamma   90.00
#
_symmetry.space_group_name_H-M   'P 1'
#
loop_
_entity.id
_entity.type
_entity.pdbx_description
1 polymer ?
#
loop_
_entity_poly.entity_id
_entity_poly.type
_entity_poly.pdbx_seq_one_letter_code
_entity_poly.pdbx_strand_id
1 'polypeptide(L)'
;MSELTQPEAPSSAGAEDTPVRGAEPPESAALAPAAATDAPVARPRRTTVLLGAGLAVVGLALLVVGLLAPLVTVAKLALVLVGLLLAGAGGSRLGRAVAGPGFDLTYWLAMAWLVLLVGVALLAPVLPFAEHEDVASTLLEEPFTRPDLTSEHPLGTNGFGLDLLARSVYGARSSLLIALSAVVIGTVIGGAIGLLAGYFQKSVDRVVGVLTNSLLAVPPLILLIALATVLEPKLRNIAFSLALLTIPSMVRLARATTMAYANREFVVAARALGATRGRIMLRELLPNVLLPIVSLAIVMISILIVAEASLSFLGLGIQPPAPTWGNMIAEGEGDVFQEHPQIVLVPGAFLFLTVFAFNLVGEKARARWDSRSVKL
;
A
#
# COMPACT_ATOMS: atom_id res chain seq x y z
N MET A 1 29.63 55.10 -36.74
CA MET A 1 31.05 54.80 -36.86
C MET A 1 31.22 53.31 -36.65
N SER A 2 31.58 52.77 -37.75
CA SER A 2 32.30 51.58 -38.24
C SER A 2 31.57 50.28 -38.02
N GLU A 3 31.04 49.70 -39.06
CA GLU A 3 31.58 48.84 -40.16
C GLU A 3 31.53 47.37 -39.73
N LEU A 4 30.59 46.62 -40.28
CA LEU A 4 30.63 45.77 -41.50
C LEU A 4 31.85 44.83 -41.58
N THR A 5 31.54 43.51 -41.50
CA THR A 5 32.08 42.62 -42.55
C THR A 5 31.34 41.24 -42.49
N GLN A 6 30.66 40.91 -43.59
CA GLN A 6 30.32 39.54 -44.03
C GLN A 6 31.57 38.93 -44.68
N PRO A 7 31.72 37.61 -44.70
CA PRO A 7 32.44 36.93 -45.77
C PRO A 7 31.54 36.06 -46.65
N GLU A 8 31.93 36.14 -47.89
CA GLU A 8 31.42 35.59 -49.14
C GLU A 8 31.31 34.04 -49.17
N ALA A 9 30.39 33.59 -50.03
CA ALA A 9 30.28 32.23 -50.54
C ALA A 9 31.36 31.94 -51.59
N PRO A 10 31.92 30.75 -51.76
CA PRO A 10 32.57 30.31 -52.97
C PRO A 10 31.63 29.49 -53.88
N SER A 11 31.77 29.87 -55.11
CA SER A 11 31.37 29.43 -56.41
C SER A 11 31.43 27.93 -56.72
N SER A 12 30.44 27.56 -57.53
CA SER A 12 30.27 26.37 -58.36
C SER A 12 31.50 25.92 -59.17
N ALA A 13 31.72 24.62 -59.25
CA ALA A 13 32.12 23.99 -60.51
C ALA A 13 32.15 22.45 -60.37
N GLY A 14 31.66 21.74 -61.38
CA GLY A 14 32.04 20.37 -61.71
C GLY A 14 30.93 19.34 -61.62
N ALA A 15 30.08 19.28 -62.64
CA ALA A 15 29.27 18.14 -62.96
C ALA A 15 30.14 17.00 -63.50
N GLU A 16 30.08 15.82 -62.96
CA GLU A 16 30.37 14.58 -63.66
C GLU A 16 29.26 13.58 -63.44
N ASP A 17 28.54 13.31 -64.51
CA ASP A 17 27.54 12.26 -64.66
C ASP A 17 28.24 10.88 -64.60
N THR A 18 27.88 10.09 -63.60
CA THR A 18 28.08 8.65 -63.62
C THR A 18 26.72 7.94 -63.44
N PRO A 19 26.34 7.01 -64.31
CA PRO A 19 25.06 6.35 -64.22
C PRO A 19 25.03 5.39 -63.04
N VAL A 20 24.12 5.64 -62.11
CA VAL A 20 23.82 4.72 -61.00
C VAL A 20 23.08 3.50 -61.54
N ARG A 21 23.80 2.41 -61.56
CA ARG A 21 23.30 1.04 -61.78
C ARG A 21 22.22 0.74 -60.75
N GLY A 22 21.05 0.31 -61.24
CA GLY A 22 19.92 -0.10 -60.40
C GLY A 22 20.31 -1.12 -59.34
N ALA A 23 20.17 -0.75 -58.10
CA ALA A 23 20.14 -1.69 -56.97
C ALA A 23 18.71 -2.17 -56.81
N GLU A 24 18.47 -3.43 -57.07
CA GLU A 24 17.24 -4.13 -56.72
C GLU A 24 16.98 -3.99 -55.20
N PRO A 25 15.75 -3.77 -54.76
CA PRO A 25 15.46 -3.78 -53.33
C PRO A 25 15.69 -5.17 -52.78
N PRO A 26 16.27 -5.30 -51.56
CA PRO A 26 16.45 -6.60 -50.94
C PRO A 26 15.09 -7.23 -50.70
N GLU A 27 14.95 -8.42 -51.25
CA GLU A 27 13.86 -9.35 -51.07
C GLU A 27 13.36 -9.33 -49.61
N SER A 28 12.07 -9.05 -49.46
CA SER A 28 11.43 -9.05 -48.15
C SER A 28 11.67 -10.38 -47.46
N ALA A 29 12.62 -10.37 -46.52
CA ALA A 29 12.73 -11.45 -45.54
C ALA A 29 11.40 -11.47 -44.75
N ALA A 30 10.53 -12.38 -45.14
CA ALA A 30 9.31 -12.69 -44.42
C ALA A 30 9.72 -12.92 -42.97
N LEU A 31 9.33 -11.97 -42.09
CA LEU A 31 9.38 -12.14 -40.64
C LEU A 31 8.46 -13.34 -40.34
N ALA A 32 9.06 -14.53 -40.27
CA ALA A 32 8.42 -15.68 -39.67
C ALA A 32 7.95 -15.24 -38.28
N PRO A 33 6.69 -15.51 -37.89
CA PRO A 33 6.25 -15.25 -36.56
C PRO A 33 7.20 -16.02 -35.63
N ALA A 34 7.87 -15.27 -34.75
CA ALA A 34 8.68 -15.84 -33.68
C ALA A 34 7.74 -16.78 -32.92
N ALA A 35 7.87 -18.08 -33.19
CA ALA A 35 7.23 -19.11 -32.42
C ALA A 35 7.62 -18.83 -30.97
N ALA A 36 6.63 -18.48 -30.16
CA ALA A 36 6.78 -18.44 -28.71
C ALA A 36 7.23 -19.87 -28.34
N THR A 37 8.54 -20.04 -28.24
CA THR A 37 9.11 -21.23 -27.64
C THR A 37 8.62 -21.22 -26.20
N ASP A 38 7.60 -22.04 -25.92
CA ASP A 38 7.31 -22.56 -24.61
C ASP A 38 8.58 -23.29 -24.14
N ALA A 39 9.51 -22.52 -23.59
CA ALA A 39 10.66 -23.06 -22.93
C ALA A 39 10.13 -23.98 -21.81
N PRO A 40 10.44 -25.27 -21.79
CA PRO A 40 9.94 -26.14 -20.74
C PRO A 40 10.37 -25.57 -19.41
N VAL A 41 9.41 -25.39 -18.51
CA VAL A 41 9.65 -24.92 -17.13
C VAL A 41 10.69 -25.87 -16.55
N ALA A 42 11.92 -25.38 -16.48
CA ALA A 42 13.06 -26.19 -16.03
C ALA A 42 12.74 -26.69 -14.62
N ARG A 43 12.64 -28.01 -14.45
CA ARG A 43 12.42 -28.61 -13.14
C ARG A 43 13.47 -28.07 -12.18
N PRO A 44 13.09 -27.62 -10.97
CA PRO A 44 14.03 -27.05 -10.04
C PRO A 44 15.15 -28.06 -9.76
N ARG A 45 16.39 -27.62 -9.86
CA ARG A 45 17.53 -28.49 -9.55
C ARG A 45 17.38 -28.94 -8.09
N ARG A 46 17.48 -30.25 -7.82
CA ARG A 46 17.38 -30.82 -6.45
C ARG A 46 18.25 -30.07 -5.44
N THR A 47 19.40 -29.56 -5.88
CA THR A 47 20.29 -28.69 -5.07
C THR A 47 19.64 -27.41 -4.59
N THR A 48 18.80 -26.75 -5.41
CA THR A 48 18.10 -25.50 -5.02
C THR A 48 17.04 -25.76 -3.95
N VAL A 49 16.35 -26.89 -4.03
CA VAL A 49 15.36 -27.30 -3.02
C VAL A 49 16.04 -27.65 -1.70
N LEU A 50 17.12 -28.45 -1.75
CA LEU A 50 17.87 -28.85 -0.55
C LEU A 50 18.51 -27.64 0.16
N LEU A 51 19.11 -26.70 -0.59
CA LEU A 51 19.64 -25.46 -0.04
C LEU A 51 18.54 -24.58 0.56
N GLY A 52 17.38 -24.48 -0.09
CA GLY A 52 16.23 -23.75 0.44
C GLY A 52 15.71 -24.35 1.73
N ALA A 53 15.54 -25.67 1.77
CA ALA A 53 15.12 -26.39 2.97
C ALA A 53 16.13 -26.25 4.12
N GLY A 54 17.42 -26.42 3.84
CA GLY A 54 18.47 -26.24 4.83
C GLY A 54 18.49 -24.85 5.45
N LEU A 55 18.40 -23.80 4.63
CA LEU A 55 18.34 -22.41 5.12
C LEU A 55 17.08 -22.14 5.95
N ALA A 56 15.92 -22.67 5.53
CA ALA A 56 14.67 -22.50 6.29
C ALA A 56 14.76 -23.18 7.66
N VAL A 57 15.28 -24.39 7.73
CA VAL A 57 15.44 -25.15 8.99
C VAL A 57 16.44 -24.45 9.92
N VAL A 58 17.60 -24.05 9.39
CA VAL A 58 18.60 -23.31 10.19
C VAL A 58 18.03 -21.97 10.68
N GLY A 59 17.32 -21.25 9.83
CA GLY A 59 16.66 -20.00 10.17
C GLY A 59 15.63 -20.18 11.31
N LEU A 60 14.77 -21.19 11.21
CA LEU A 60 13.80 -21.53 12.25
C LEU A 60 14.47 -21.96 13.56
N ALA A 61 15.54 -22.76 13.49
CA ALA A 61 16.30 -23.15 14.68
C ALA A 61 16.90 -21.95 15.40
N LEU A 62 17.50 -21.00 14.65
CA LEU A 62 18.04 -19.76 15.21
C LEU A 62 16.95 -18.86 15.81
N LEU A 63 15.77 -18.82 15.22
CA LEU A 63 14.60 -18.12 15.78
C LEU A 63 14.21 -18.71 17.14
N VAL A 64 14.07 -20.04 17.22
CA VAL A 64 13.72 -20.74 18.46
C VAL A 64 14.79 -20.49 19.54
N VAL A 65 16.07 -20.62 19.18
CA VAL A 65 17.17 -20.35 20.12
C VAL A 65 17.19 -18.88 20.56
N GLY A 66 16.99 -17.92 19.64
CA GLY A 66 16.95 -16.51 19.98
C GLY A 66 15.78 -16.12 20.89
N LEU A 67 14.65 -16.81 20.79
CA LEU A 67 13.48 -16.57 21.63
C LEU A 67 13.61 -17.25 23.01
N LEU A 68 14.08 -18.49 23.05
CA LEU A 68 14.04 -19.32 24.26
C LEU A 68 15.32 -19.28 25.10
N ALA A 69 16.49 -19.00 24.49
CA ALA A 69 17.76 -19.05 25.24
C ALA A 69 17.91 -17.85 26.19
N PRO A 70 18.47 -18.06 27.39
CA PRO A 70 18.78 -17.00 28.35
C PRO A 70 20.00 -16.19 27.93
N LEU A 71 19.92 -15.47 26.81
CA LEU A 71 21.00 -14.68 26.25
C LEU A 71 20.83 -13.18 26.56
N VAL A 72 21.92 -12.42 26.44
CA VAL A 72 21.86 -10.95 26.49
C VAL A 72 20.97 -10.43 25.36
N THR A 73 20.18 -9.38 25.62
CA THR A 73 19.16 -8.83 24.72
C THR A 73 19.68 -8.57 23.29
N VAL A 74 20.91 -8.04 23.17
CA VAL A 74 21.54 -7.78 21.86
C VAL A 74 21.78 -9.08 21.08
N ALA A 75 22.25 -10.13 21.76
CA ALA A 75 22.49 -11.44 21.14
C ALA A 75 21.17 -12.10 20.72
N LYS A 76 20.10 -11.98 21.52
CA LYS A 76 18.75 -12.44 21.16
C LYS A 76 18.25 -11.75 19.90
N LEU A 77 18.30 -10.43 19.84
CA LEU A 77 17.89 -9.65 18.70
C LEU A 77 18.67 -10.03 17.43
N ALA A 78 19.98 -10.20 17.54
CA ALA A 78 20.81 -10.62 16.41
C ALA A 78 20.42 -12.01 15.91
N LEU A 79 20.22 -13.00 16.82
CA LEU A 79 19.79 -14.35 16.44
C LEU A 79 18.41 -14.37 15.79
N VAL A 80 17.46 -13.62 16.34
CA VAL A 80 16.11 -13.51 15.78
C VAL A 80 16.16 -12.87 14.38
N LEU A 81 16.92 -11.80 14.20
CA LEU A 81 17.09 -11.14 12.90
C LEU A 81 17.72 -12.07 11.85
N VAL A 82 18.83 -12.72 12.21
CA VAL A 82 19.52 -13.67 11.32
C VAL A 82 18.60 -14.87 11.02
N GLY A 83 17.90 -15.38 12.03
CA GLY A 83 16.92 -16.45 11.88
C GLY A 83 15.79 -16.09 10.92
N LEU A 84 15.20 -14.90 11.04
CA LEU A 84 14.17 -14.39 10.10
C LEU A 84 14.69 -14.26 8.67
N LEU A 85 15.89 -13.72 8.49
CA LEU A 85 16.51 -13.56 7.17
C LEU A 85 16.77 -14.93 6.50
N LEU A 86 17.31 -15.89 7.24
CA LEU A 86 17.60 -17.23 6.71
C LEU A 86 16.32 -18.02 6.44
N ALA A 87 15.35 -18.00 7.35
CA ALA A 87 14.05 -18.63 7.16
C ALA A 87 13.31 -18.04 5.94
N GLY A 88 13.31 -16.71 5.80
CA GLY A 88 12.74 -16.01 4.64
C GLY A 88 13.45 -16.36 3.32
N ALA A 89 14.79 -16.36 3.32
CA ALA A 89 15.58 -16.74 2.14
C ALA A 89 15.37 -18.21 1.76
N GLY A 90 15.29 -19.10 2.74
CA GLY A 90 15.02 -20.53 2.55
C GLY A 90 13.60 -20.77 2.00
N GLY A 91 12.60 -20.18 2.65
CA GLY A 91 11.20 -20.28 2.25
C GLY A 91 10.93 -19.70 0.86
N SER A 92 11.55 -18.59 0.50
CA SER A 92 11.41 -17.99 -0.84
C SER A 92 12.05 -18.87 -1.95
N ARG A 93 13.15 -19.56 -1.66
CA ARG A 93 13.77 -20.53 -2.60
C ARG A 93 12.91 -21.78 -2.77
N LEU A 94 12.38 -22.31 -1.68
CA LEU A 94 11.43 -23.43 -1.69
C LEU A 94 10.16 -23.09 -2.47
N GLY A 95 9.56 -21.95 -2.17
CA GLY A 95 8.35 -21.50 -2.85
C GLY A 95 8.56 -21.32 -4.35
N ARG A 96 9.68 -20.72 -4.77
CA ARG A 96 10.04 -20.62 -6.20
C ARG A 96 10.31 -21.97 -6.85
N ALA A 97 10.84 -22.92 -6.11
CA ALA A 97 11.06 -24.27 -6.61
C ALA A 97 9.75 -25.03 -6.83
N VAL A 98 8.71 -24.79 -6.00
CA VAL A 98 7.42 -25.48 -6.05
C VAL A 98 6.41 -24.73 -6.93
N ALA A 99 6.28 -23.42 -6.74
CA ALA A 99 5.25 -22.60 -7.38
C ALA A 99 5.77 -21.78 -8.58
N GLY A 100 7.06 -21.92 -8.93
CA GLY A 100 7.68 -21.27 -10.08
C GLY A 100 8.41 -19.95 -9.77
N PRO A 101 9.11 -19.37 -10.78
CA PRO A 101 10.01 -18.22 -10.59
C PRO A 101 9.31 -16.92 -10.14
N GLY A 102 8.00 -16.83 -10.37
CA GLY A 102 7.17 -15.68 -9.94
C GLY A 102 6.71 -15.73 -8.48
N PHE A 103 7.04 -16.79 -7.73
CA PHE A 103 6.63 -16.91 -6.33
C PHE A 103 7.40 -15.93 -5.44
N ASP A 104 6.64 -15.15 -4.65
CA ASP A 104 7.16 -14.22 -3.67
C ASP A 104 6.56 -14.53 -2.30
N LEU A 105 7.41 -15.11 -1.44
CA LEU A 105 7.00 -15.51 -0.09
C LEU A 105 6.49 -14.33 0.72
N THR A 106 7.16 -13.16 0.63
CA THR A 106 6.79 -11.97 1.40
C THR A 106 5.39 -11.49 1.05
N TYR A 107 5.04 -11.52 -0.23
CA TYR A 107 3.69 -11.20 -0.69
C TYR A 107 2.64 -12.16 -0.13
N TRP A 108 2.91 -13.46 -0.18
CA TRP A 108 1.96 -14.45 0.34
C TRP A 108 1.81 -14.40 1.85
N LEU A 109 2.88 -14.12 2.59
CA LEU A 109 2.82 -13.88 4.03
C LEU A 109 2.04 -12.61 4.36
N ALA A 110 2.26 -11.52 3.62
CA ALA A 110 1.51 -10.29 3.78
C ALA A 110 0.01 -10.50 3.51
N MET A 111 -0.33 -11.24 2.44
CA MET A 111 -1.71 -11.58 2.11
C MET A 111 -2.34 -12.47 3.18
N ALA A 112 -1.61 -13.48 3.66
CA ALA A 112 -2.07 -14.35 4.74
C ALA A 112 -2.32 -13.57 6.03
N TRP A 113 -1.43 -12.62 6.37
CA TRP A 113 -1.61 -11.72 7.51
C TRP A 113 -2.89 -10.89 7.38
N LEU A 114 -3.13 -10.25 6.23
CA LEU A 114 -4.32 -9.44 6.01
C LEU A 114 -5.60 -10.29 6.08
N VAL A 115 -5.61 -11.46 5.46
CA VAL A 115 -6.77 -12.37 5.51
C VAL A 115 -7.03 -12.85 6.92
N LEU A 116 -5.99 -13.24 7.66
CA LEU A 116 -6.09 -13.65 9.05
C LEU A 116 -6.61 -12.50 9.93
N LEU A 117 -5.98 -11.32 9.85
CA LEU A 117 -6.34 -10.16 10.65
C LEU A 117 -7.79 -9.71 10.40
N VAL A 118 -8.17 -9.55 9.12
CA VAL A 118 -9.54 -9.17 8.76
C VAL A 118 -10.53 -10.25 9.17
N GLY A 119 -10.19 -11.53 8.97
CA GLY A 119 -11.03 -12.66 9.39
C GLY A 119 -11.24 -12.68 10.89
N VAL A 120 -10.18 -12.57 11.68
CA VAL A 120 -10.26 -12.54 13.15
C VAL A 120 -10.99 -11.29 13.64
N ALA A 121 -10.73 -10.10 13.05
CA ALA A 121 -11.41 -8.86 13.40
C ALA A 121 -12.93 -8.91 13.12
N LEU A 122 -13.35 -9.57 12.03
CA LEU A 122 -14.77 -9.76 11.72
C LEU A 122 -15.44 -10.78 12.65
N LEU A 123 -14.72 -11.83 13.02
CA LEU A 123 -15.21 -12.89 13.90
C LEU A 123 -15.03 -12.56 15.40
N ALA A 124 -14.33 -11.46 15.73
CA ALA A 124 -14.03 -11.07 17.10
C ALA A 124 -15.21 -11.14 18.06
N PRO A 125 -16.46 -10.73 17.70
CA PRO A 125 -17.60 -10.81 18.61
C PRO A 125 -18.06 -12.25 18.95
N VAL A 126 -17.61 -13.25 18.17
CA VAL A 126 -17.99 -14.66 18.33
C VAL A 126 -16.86 -15.48 18.94
N LEU A 127 -15.63 -14.96 18.86
CA LEU A 127 -14.45 -15.62 19.40
C LEU A 127 -14.38 -15.41 20.93
N PRO A 128 -13.90 -16.39 21.69
CA PRO A 128 -13.78 -16.31 23.15
C PRO A 128 -12.56 -15.46 23.54
N PHE A 129 -12.58 -14.18 23.19
CA PHE A 129 -11.56 -13.24 23.67
C PHE A 129 -11.90 -12.78 25.09
N ALA A 130 -10.87 -12.50 25.87
CA ALA A 130 -11.00 -11.85 27.16
C ALA A 130 -11.52 -10.40 27.02
N GLU A 131 -11.84 -9.76 28.14
CA GLU A 131 -12.43 -8.41 28.14
C GLU A 131 -11.48 -7.36 27.54
N HIS A 132 -12.03 -6.47 26.74
CA HIS A 132 -11.25 -5.50 25.95
C HIS A 132 -11.67 -4.04 26.12
N GLU A 133 -12.84 -3.76 26.69
CA GLU A 133 -13.43 -2.41 26.78
C GLU A 133 -14.06 -2.12 28.14
N ASP A 134 -14.68 -3.09 28.79
CA ASP A 134 -15.34 -2.89 30.08
C ASP A 134 -14.35 -2.92 31.25
N VAL A 135 -13.84 -1.75 31.61
CA VAL A 135 -12.92 -1.55 32.75
C VAL A 135 -13.55 -1.99 34.08
N ALA A 136 -14.88 -1.91 34.23
CA ALA A 136 -15.53 -2.27 35.48
C ALA A 136 -15.49 -3.80 35.73
N SER A 137 -15.54 -4.59 34.70
CA SER A 137 -15.47 -6.05 34.80
C SER A 137 -14.05 -6.56 35.14
N THR A 138 -13.00 -5.78 34.83
CA THR A 138 -11.58 -6.15 35.04
C THR A 138 -10.96 -5.55 36.27
N LEU A 139 -11.75 -4.94 37.19
CA LEU A 139 -11.25 -4.34 38.43
C LEU A 139 -10.50 -5.31 39.36
N LEU A 140 -10.75 -6.59 39.24
CA LEU A 140 -10.10 -7.67 40.02
C LEU A 140 -8.92 -8.30 39.24
N GLU A 141 -8.76 -7.99 37.98
CA GLU A 141 -7.66 -8.49 37.17
C GLU A 141 -6.35 -7.77 37.51
N GLU A 142 -5.25 -8.52 37.46
CA GLU A 142 -3.94 -7.95 37.74
C GLU A 142 -3.51 -7.03 36.58
N PRO A 143 -3.25 -5.73 36.84
CA PRO A 143 -2.82 -4.80 35.81
C PRO A 143 -1.36 -5.11 35.39
N PHE A 144 -1.02 -4.80 34.15
CA PHE A 144 0.33 -4.93 33.61
C PHE A 144 0.91 -6.34 33.65
N THR A 145 0.08 -7.38 33.58
CA THR A 145 0.58 -8.76 33.51
C THR A 145 1.51 -8.93 32.29
N ARG A 146 2.54 -9.74 32.46
CA ARG A 146 3.48 -10.04 31.39
C ARG A 146 2.90 -11.06 30.41
N PRO A 147 3.33 -11.01 29.13
CA PRO A 147 2.94 -12.02 28.15
C PRO A 147 3.28 -13.43 28.62
N ASP A 148 2.26 -14.30 28.67
CA ASP A 148 2.38 -15.73 28.95
C ASP A 148 1.37 -16.49 28.08
N LEU A 149 1.87 -17.24 27.10
CA LEU A 149 1.04 -17.97 26.14
C LEU A 149 0.18 -19.07 26.78
N THR A 150 0.41 -19.41 28.04
CA THR A 150 -0.36 -20.41 28.79
C THR A 150 -1.42 -19.81 29.71
N SER A 151 -1.45 -18.49 29.86
CA SER A 151 -2.41 -17.75 30.67
C SER A 151 -3.66 -17.36 29.87
N GLU A 152 -4.69 -16.86 30.58
CA GLU A 152 -5.90 -16.28 29.97
C GLU A 152 -5.58 -15.00 29.18
N HIS A 153 -4.44 -14.35 29.47
CA HIS A 153 -3.94 -13.16 28.79
C HIS A 153 -2.62 -13.43 28.04
N PRO A 154 -2.67 -14.06 26.85
CA PRO A 154 -1.45 -14.52 26.14
C PRO A 154 -0.44 -13.43 25.84
N LEU A 155 -0.88 -12.18 25.60
CA LEU A 155 -0.03 -11.03 25.36
C LEU A 155 0.05 -10.05 26.54
N GLY A 156 -0.51 -10.44 27.71
CA GLY A 156 -0.58 -9.64 28.91
C GLY A 156 -1.76 -8.67 28.95
N THR A 157 -1.83 -7.86 30.00
CA THR A 157 -2.87 -6.86 30.25
C THR A 157 -2.32 -5.44 30.26
N ASN A 158 -3.19 -4.45 30.06
CA ASN A 158 -2.87 -3.04 30.23
C ASN A 158 -3.01 -2.58 31.70
N GLY A 159 -2.90 -1.26 31.96
CA GLY A 159 -3.03 -0.68 33.29
C GLY A 159 -4.43 -0.81 33.92
N PHE A 160 -5.44 -1.20 33.16
CA PHE A 160 -6.81 -1.45 33.61
C PHE A 160 -7.17 -2.95 33.70
N GLY A 161 -6.19 -3.85 33.55
CA GLY A 161 -6.45 -5.30 33.52
C GLY A 161 -7.05 -5.82 32.20
N LEU A 162 -7.23 -4.97 31.17
CA LEU A 162 -7.80 -5.34 29.88
C LEU A 162 -6.80 -6.12 29.03
N ASP A 163 -7.26 -7.19 28.36
CA ASP A 163 -6.41 -8.08 27.56
C ASP A 163 -5.84 -7.41 26.31
N LEU A 164 -4.51 -7.45 26.13
CA LEU A 164 -3.82 -6.80 25.02
C LEU A 164 -4.08 -7.49 23.67
N LEU A 165 -4.29 -8.82 23.64
CA LEU A 165 -4.61 -9.53 22.41
C LEU A 165 -6.00 -9.16 21.91
N ALA A 166 -7.01 -9.26 22.81
CA ALA A 166 -8.38 -8.87 22.50
C ALA A 166 -8.45 -7.41 22.03
N ARG A 167 -7.84 -6.49 22.76
CA ARG A 167 -7.75 -5.07 22.40
C ARG A 167 -7.07 -4.85 21.07
N SER A 168 -6.00 -5.59 20.77
CA SER A 168 -5.32 -5.47 19.46
C SER A 168 -6.19 -5.92 18.29
N VAL A 169 -7.00 -6.95 18.48
CA VAL A 169 -7.97 -7.45 17.48
C VAL A 169 -9.14 -6.48 17.30
N TYR A 170 -9.72 -5.99 18.38
CA TYR A 170 -10.81 -5.00 18.32
C TYR A 170 -10.28 -3.64 17.83
N GLY A 171 -9.06 -3.26 18.20
CA GLY A 171 -8.35 -2.11 17.66
C GLY A 171 -8.12 -2.21 16.15
N ALA A 172 -7.79 -3.41 15.64
CA ALA A 172 -7.74 -3.67 14.21
C ALA A 172 -9.09 -3.37 13.53
N ARG A 173 -10.20 -3.80 14.14
CA ARG A 173 -11.55 -3.54 13.61
C ARG A 173 -11.82 -2.04 13.51
N SER A 174 -11.54 -1.28 14.56
CA SER A 174 -11.74 0.18 14.60
C SER A 174 -10.84 0.90 13.58
N SER A 175 -9.53 0.65 13.63
CA SER A 175 -8.55 1.31 12.74
C SER A 175 -8.77 0.96 11.26
N LEU A 176 -9.06 -0.31 10.93
CA LEU A 176 -9.34 -0.73 9.55
C LEU A 176 -10.66 -0.12 9.04
N LEU A 177 -11.71 -0.10 9.85
CA LEU A 177 -12.99 0.47 9.44
C LEU A 177 -12.88 1.95 9.14
N ILE A 178 -12.14 2.71 9.96
CA ILE A 178 -11.87 4.13 9.76
C ILE A 178 -11.08 4.32 8.45
N ALA A 179 -9.95 3.62 8.28
CA ALA A 179 -9.08 3.78 7.12
C ALA A 179 -9.78 3.36 5.82
N LEU A 180 -10.48 2.24 5.80
CA LEU A 180 -11.23 1.76 4.63
C LEU A 180 -12.36 2.73 4.26
N SER A 181 -13.13 3.21 5.25
CA SER A 181 -14.19 4.21 5.01
C SER A 181 -13.61 5.49 4.41
N ALA A 182 -12.51 5.99 4.95
CA ALA A 182 -11.85 7.18 4.46
C ALA A 182 -11.33 7.00 3.02
N VAL A 183 -10.72 5.86 2.70
CA VAL A 183 -10.25 5.55 1.34
C VAL A 183 -11.42 5.45 0.37
N VAL A 184 -12.52 4.80 0.74
CA VAL A 184 -13.70 4.68 -0.13
C VAL A 184 -14.29 6.05 -0.42
N ILE A 185 -14.51 6.88 0.61
CA ILE A 185 -15.02 8.25 0.47
C ILE A 185 -14.08 9.07 -0.43
N GLY A 186 -12.79 9.08 -0.12
CA GLY A 186 -11.78 9.82 -0.87
C GLY A 186 -11.66 9.37 -2.33
N THR A 187 -11.75 8.05 -2.57
CA THR A 187 -11.69 7.46 -3.92
C THR A 187 -12.92 7.82 -4.74
N VAL A 188 -14.12 7.71 -4.18
CA VAL A 188 -15.36 8.02 -4.88
C VAL A 188 -15.42 9.51 -5.20
N ILE A 189 -15.21 10.37 -4.22
CA ILE A 189 -15.28 11.82 -4.41
C ILE A 189 -14.13 12.32 -5.27
N GLY A 190 -12.88 11.95 -4.91
CA GLY A 190 -11.69 12.38 -5.64
C GLY A 190 -11.63 11.81 -7.06
N GLY A 191 -12.00 10.55 -7.22
CA GLY A 191 -12.10 9.90 -8.54
C GLY A 191 -13.12 10.57 -9.45
N ALA A 192 -14.31 10.87 -8.94
CA ALA A 192 -15.36 11.58 -9.70
C ALA A 192 -14.91 12.99 -10.10
N ILE A 193 -14.38 13.78 -9.16
CA ILE A 193 -13.89 15.13 -9.45
C ILE A 193 -12.73 15.09 -10.45
N GLY A 194 -11.78 14.16 -10.29
CA GLY A 194 -10.66 13.99 -11.20
C GLY A 194 -11.08 13.55 -12.61
N LEU A 195 -12.05 12.64 -12.72
CA LEU A 195 -12.63 12.22 -14.00
C LEU A 195 -13.28 13.41 -14.72
N LEU A 196 -14.07 14.21 -14.00
CA LEU A 196 -14.70 15.42 -14.56
C LEU A 196 -13.64 16.44 -15.00
N ALA A 197 -12.67 16.74 -14.15
CA ALA A 197 -11.61 17.70 -14.47
C ALA A 197 -10.77 17.26 -15.68
N GLY A 198 -10.40 15.98 -15.74
CA GLY A 198 -9.62 15.42 -16.86
C GLY A 198 -10.38 15.37 -18.18
N TYR A 199 -11.70 15.15 -18.14
CA TYR A 199 -12.54 15.12 -19.35
C TYR A 199 -12.90 16.50 -19.88
N PHE A 200 -13.37 17.42 -19.02
CA PHE A 200 -13.80 18.75 -19.45
C PHE A 200 -12.64 19.72 -19.66
N GLN A 201 -11.52 19.50 -18.99
CA GLN A 201 -10.32 20.33 -19.08
C GLN A 201 -10.58 21.84 -18.85
N LYS A 202 -9.75 22.72 -19.39
CA LYS A 202 -9.90 24.19 -19.38
C LYS A 202 -10.30 24.77 -18.00
N SER A 203 -11.50 25.34 -17.89
CA SER A 203 -11.96 26.03 -16.69
C SER A 203 -12.21 25.10 -15.51
N VAL A 204 -12.82 23.92 -15.75
CA VAL A 204 -13.07 22.91 -14.72
C VAL A 204 -11.75 22.43 -14.12
N ASP A 205 -10.81 22.12 -14.99
CA ASP A 205 -9.46 21.69 -14.62
C ASP A 205 -8.72 22.74 -13.81
N ARG A 206 -8.80 24.02 -14.20
CA ARG A 206 -8.17 25.11 -13.48
C ARG A 206 -8.71 25.25 -12.05
N VAL A 207 -10.03 25.24 -11.88
CA VAL A 207 -10.66 25.36 -10.55
C VAL A 207 -10.30 24.16 -9.68
N VAL A 208 -10.45 22.94 -10.18
CA VAL A 208 -10.10 21.72 -9.46
C VAL A 208 -8.61 21.71 -9.10
N GLY A 209 -7.73 22.14 -10.02
CA GLY A 209 -6.30 22.23 -9.77
C GLY A 209 -5.95 23.20 -8.64
N VAL A 210 -6.57 24.40 -8.61
CA VAL A 210 -6.36 25.36 -7.52
C VAL A 210 -6.80 24.77 -6.18
N LEU A 211 -8.03 24.24 -6.09
CA LEU A 211 -8.55 23.64 -4.86
C LEU A 211 -7.69 22.49 -4.36
N THR A 212 -7.30 21.58 -5.26
CA THR A 212 -6.46 20.43 -4.94
C THR A 212 -5.08 20.86 -4.42
N ASN A 213 -4.46 21.84 -5.07
CA ASN A 213 -3.14 22.34 -4.66
C ASN A 213 -3.22 23.10 -3.33
N SER A 214 -4.31 23.85 -3.08
CA SER A 214 -4.53 24.54 -1.80
C SER A 214 -4.65 23.54 -0.64
N LEU A 215 -5.39 22.43 -0.83
CA LEU A 215 -5.48 21.38 0.19
C LEU A 215 -4.13 20.69 0.44
N LEU A 216 -3.34 20.44 -0.60
CA LEU A 216 -2.03 19.81 -0.48
C LEU A 216 -0.94 20.74 0.10
N ALA A 217 -1.17 22.05 0.12
CA ALA A 217 -0.26 23.01 0.75
C ALA A 217 -0.32 22.95 2.29
N VAL A 218 -1.42 22.44 2.84
CA VAL A 218 -1.56 22.27 4.31
C VAL A 218 -0.90 20.96 4.71
N PRO A 219 0.03 20.98 5.69
CA PRO A 219 0.61 19.74 6.22
C PRO A 219 -0.49 18.79 6.75
N PRO A 220 -0.47 17.50 6.35
CA PRO A 220 -1.56 16.56 6.64
C PRO A 220 -1.95 16.46 8.12
N LEU A 221 -0.98 16.35 9.02
CA LEU A 221 -1.24 16.25 10.46
C LEU A 221 -1.86 17.54 11.03
N ILE A 222 -1.44 18.72 10.56
CA ILE A 222 -2.00 19.99 11.00
C ILE A 222 -3.48 20.09 10.60
N LEU A 223 -3.80 19.67 9.36
CA LEU A 223 -5.19 19.64 8.90
C LEU A 223 -6.04 18.69 9.75
N LEU A 224 -5.52 17.49 10.06
CA LEU A 224 -6.23 16.52 10.89
C LEU A 224 -6.45 17.01 12.30
N ILE A 225 -5.44 17.59 12.95
CA ILE A 225 -5.55 18.17 14.29
C ILE A 225 -6.60 19.28 14.30
N ALA A 226 -6.55 20.20 13.33
CA ALA A 226 -7.53 21.28 13.22
C ALA A 226 -8.97 20.76 13.05
N LEU A 227 -9.17 19.69 12.29
CA LEU A 227 -10.50 19.07 12.13
C LEU A 227 -10.94 18.35 13.40
N ALA A 228 -10.03 17.63 14.07
CA ALA A 228 -10.33 16.90 15.29
C ALA A 228 -10.67 17.80 16.47
N THR A 229 -10.17 19.04 16.51
CA THR A 229 -10.56 20.03 17.56
C THR A 229 -11.98 20.58 17.38
N VAL A 230 -12.53 20.49 16.17
CA VAL A 230 -13.88 21.01 15.85
C VAL A 230 -14.93 19.87 15.81
N LEU A 231 -14.51 18.68 15.37
CA LEU A 231 -15.40 17.55 15.18
C LEU A 231 -15.35 16.64 16.42
N GLU A 232 -16.50 16.09 16.81
CA GLU A 232 -16.54 15.08 17.86
C GLU A 232 -15.72 13.82 17.48
N PRO A 233 -15.02 13.18 18.43
CA PRO A 233 -14.17 12.01 18.19
C PRO A 233 -14.99 10.74 17.94
N LYS A 234 -15.82 10.77 16.90
CA LYS A 234 -16.62 9.65 16.43
C LYS A 234 -16.00 9.04 15.17
N LEU A 235 -16.10 7.73 15.01
CA LEU A 235 -15.56 6.98 13.87
C LEU A 235 -15.86 7.65 12.52
N ARG A 236 -17.13 8.06 12.29
CA ARG A 236 -17.55 8.73 11.04
C ARG A 236 -16.82 10.06 10.80
N ASN A 237 -16.60 10.84 11.84
CA ASN A 237 -15.96 12.15 11.74
C ASN A 237 -14.45 12.02 11.47
N ILE A 238 -13.81 11.04 12.13
CA ILE A 238 -12.40 10.71 11.89
C ILE A 238 -12.23 10.18 10.46
N ALA A 239 -13.10 9.25 10.01
CA ALA A 239 -13.06 8.76 8.64
C ALA A 239 -13.25 9.87 7.60
N PHE A 240 -14.15 10.82 7.84
CA PHE A 240 -14.35 11.99 6.98
C PHE A 240 -13.12 12.91 6.96
N SER A 241 -12.52 13.19 8.12
CA SER A 241 -11.29 14.00 8.21
C SER A 241 -10.13 13.37 7.44
N LEU A 242 -9.96 12.04 7.57
CA LEU A 242 -8.96 11.29 6.83
C LEU A 242 -9.27 11.23 5.33
N ALA A 243 -10.55 11.18 4.93
CA ALA A 243 -10.94 11.22 3.53
C ALA A 243 -10.50 12.52 2.85
N LEU A 244 -10.50 13.65 3.55
CA LEU A 244 -10.00 14.92 3.01
C LEU A 244 -8.53 14.87 2.61
N LEU A 245 -7.71 14.05 3.27
CA LEU A 245 -6.31 13.80 2.86
C LEU A 245 -6.22 12.96 1.58
N THR A 246 -7.16 12.07 1.37
CA THR A 246 -7.17 11.13 0.24
C THR A 246 -7.68 11.79 -1.04
N ILE A 247 -8.70 12.67 -0.93
CA ILE A 247 -9.36 13.32 -2.06
C ILE A 247 -8.36 13.98 -3.02
N PRO A 248 -7.41 14.85 -2.60
CA PRO A 248 -6.51 15.52 -3.52
C PRO A 248 -5.62 14.56 -4.32
N SER A 249 -5.13 13.50 -3.69
CA SER A 249 -4.30 12.49 -4.34
C SER A 249 -5.10 11.70 -5.39
N MET A 250 -6.34 11.33 -5.07
CA MET A 250 -7.24 10.65 -6.00
C MET A 250 -7.66 11.55 -7.16
N VAL A 251 -7.96 12.83 -6.90
CA VAL A 251 -8.25 13.82 -7.94
C VAL A 251 -7.09 13.93 -8.92
N ARG A 252 -5.86 14.06 -8.42
CA ARG A 252 -4.67 14.22 -9.26
C ARG A 252 -4.43 13.01 -10.14
N LEU A 253 -4.54 11.79 -9.60
CA LEU A 253 -4.37 10.57 -10.37
C LEU A 253 -5.49 10.37 -11.39
N ALA A 254 -6.75 10.49 -10.96
CA ALA A 254 -7.91 10.32 -11.83
C ALA A 254 -7.90 11.33 -12.99
N ARG A 255 -7.57 12.61 -12.69
CA ARG A 255 -7.41 13.66 -13.69
C ARG A 255 -6.34 13.33 -14.72
N ALA A 256 -5.12 12.98 -14.27
CA ALA A 256 -4.01 12.67 -15.18
C ALA A 256 -4.33 11.46 -16.06
N THR A 257 -4.89 10.40 -15.48
CA THR A 257 -5.28 9.19 -16.21
C THR A 257 -6.41 9.47 -17.21
N THR A 258 -7.42 10.25 -16.80
CA THR A 258 -8.52 10.63 -17.70
C THR A 258 -8.01 11.43 -18.89
N MET A 259 -7.12 12.40 -18.68
CA MET A 259 -6.52 13.18 -19.77
C MET A 259 -5.74 12.29 -20.74
N ALA A 260 -5.03 11.28 -20.24
CA ALA A 260 -4.28 10.34 -21.08
C ALA A 260 -5.21 9.47 -21.95
N TYR A 261 -6.36 9.06 -21.42
CA TYR A 261 -7.33 8.22 -22.16
C TYR A 261 -8.31 9.03 -23.02
N ALA A 262 -8.63 10.29 -22.69
CA ALA A 262 -9.65 11.09 -23.34
C ALA A 262 -9.38 11.35 -24.85
N ASN A 263 -8.13 11.24 -25.27
CA ASN A 263 -7.68 11.44 -26.65
C ASN A 263 -7.36 10.12 -27.39
N ARG A 264 -7.62 8.96 -26.77
CA ARG A 264 -7.39 7.66 -27.42
C ARG A 264 -8.44 7.37 -28.49
N GLU A 265 -8.08 6.53 -29.45
CA GLU A 265 -8.88 6.20 -30.64
C GLU A 265 -10.27 5.68 -30.28
N PHE A 266 -10.42 4.83 -29.26
CA PHE A 266 -11.72 4.31 -28.84
C PHE A 266 -12.67 5.40 -28.34
N VAL A 267 -12.17 6.47 -27.71
CA VAL A 267 -12.97 7.62 -27.28
C VAL A 267 -13.38 8.47 -28.47
N VAL A 268 -12.47 8.66 -29.44
CA VAL A 268 -12.74 9.39 -30.68
C VAL A 268 -13.81 8.63 -31.49
N ALA A 269 -13.67 7.30 -31.63
CA ALA A 269 -14.64 6.46 -32.31
C ALA A 269 -16.04 6.52 -31.65
N ALA A 270 -16.09 6.40 -30.31
CA ALA A 270 -17.36 6.52 -29.57
C ALA A 270 -18.03 7.89 -29.81
N ARG A 271 -17.23 8.96 -29.87
CA ARG A 271 -17.74 10.31 -30.19
C ARG A 271 -18.25 10.43 -31.61
N ALA A 272 -17.54 9.84 -32.58
CA ALA A 272 -17.95 9.81 -33.98
C ALA A 272 -19.28 9.03 -34.18
N LEU A 273 -19.49 7.99 -33.36
CA LEU A 273 -20.76 7.23 -33.34
C LEU A 273 -21.88 7.93 -32.56
N GLY A 274 -21.71 9.19 -32.15
CA GLY A 274 -22.76 9.99 -31.50
C GLY A 274 -22.93 9.71 -30.00
N ALA A 275 -21.96 9.07 -29.32
CA ALA A 275 -22.06 8.86 -27.88
C ALA A 275 -22.07 10.18 -27.10
N THR A 276 -22.98 10.29 -26.12
CA THR A 276 -23.06 11.45 -25.23
C THR A 276 -21.87 11.53 -24.31
N ARG A 277 -21.54 12.73 -23.79
CA ARG A 277 -20.43 12.98 -22.88
C ARG A 277 -20.51 12.08 -21.64
N GLY A 278 -21.69 11.93 -21.03
CA GLY A 278 -21.90 11.07 -19.88
C GLY A 278 -21.64 9.58 -20.20
N ARG A 279 -22.08 9.12 -21.38
CA ARG A 279 -21.81 7.74 -21.84
C ARG A 279 -20.31 7.49 -22.03
N ILE A 280 -19.60 8.45 -22.63
CA ILE A 280 -18.15 8.35 -22.81
C ILE A 280 -17.45 8.28 -21.45
N MET A 281 -17.79 9.17 -20.50
CA MET A 281 -17.17 9.17 -19.17
C MET A 281 -17.42 7.86 -18.41
N LEU A 282 -18.66 7.35 -18.40
CA LEU A 282 -19.03 6.21 -17.57
C LEU A 282 -18.70 4.85 -18.21
N ARG A 283 -18.76 4.73 -19.53
CA ARG A 283 -18.56 3.44 -20.22
C ARG A 283 -17.19 3.27 -20.83
N GLU A 284 -16.58 4.37 -21.30
CA GLU A 284 -15.30 4.30 -22.00
C GLU A 284 -14.13 4.68 -21.08
N LEU A 285 -14.27 5.78 -20.31
CA LEU A 285 -13.18 6.30 -19.51
C LEU A 285 -13.12 5.66 -18.11
N LEU A 286 -14.24 5.63 -17.38
CA LEU A 286 -14.27 5.17 -15.99
C LEU A 286 -13.67 3.76 -15.79
N PRO A 287 -13.96 2.73 -16.61
CA PRO A 287 -13.36 1.40 -16.42
C PRO A 287 -11.84 1.40 -16.57
N ASN A 288 -11.30 2.23 -17.46
CA ASN A 288 -9.87 2.35 -17.69
C ASN A 288 -9.17 3.19 -16.61
N VAL A 289 -9.83 4.22 -16.11
CA VAL A 289 -9.34 5.13 -15.06
C VAL A 289 -9.44 4.45 -13.68
N LEU A 290 -10.40 3.55 -13.47
CA LEU A 290 -10.66 2.90 -12.19
C LEU A 290 -9.48 2.01 -11.74
N LEU A 291 -8.83 1.31 -12.66
CA LEU A 291 -7.73 0.39 -12.33
C LEU A 291 -6.54 1.08 -11.62
N PRO A 292 -5.96 2.16 -12.15
CA PRO A 292 -4.93 2.92 -11.45
C PRO A 292 -5.41 3.52 -10.12
N ILE A 293 -6.67 3.98 -10.06
CA ILE A 293 -7.25 4.56 -8.84
C ILE A 293 -7.36 3.52 -7.74
N VAL A 294 -7.89 2.32 -8.03
CA VAL A 294 -7.98 1.22 -7.05
C VAL A 294 -6.59 0.79 -6.58
N SER A 295 -5.62 0.78 -7.46
CA SER A 295 -4.22 0.51 -7.11
C SER A 295 -3.68 1.50 -6.08
N LEU A 296 -3.90 2.79 -6.31
CA LEU A 296 -3.52 3.83 -5.36
C LEU A 296 -4.33 3.73 -4.06
N ALA A 297 -5.62 3.40 -4.14
CA ALA A 297 -6.48 3.25 -2.97
C ALA A 297 -5.93 2.21 -1.98
N ILE A 298 -5.43 1.07 -2.47
CA ILE A 298 -4.83 0.03 -1.61
C ILE A 298 -3.59 0.58 -0.88
N VAL A 299 -2.74 1.35 -1.55
CA VAL A 299 -1.58 1.99 -0.93
C VAL A 299 -2.03 3.04 0.09
N MET A 300 -3.09 3.80 -0.22
CA MET A 300 -3.62 4.83 0.69
C MET A 300 -4.14 4.24 2.01
N ILE A 301 -4.64 2.99 2.03
CA ILE A 301 -5.07 2.34 3.27
C ILE A 301 -3.92 2.34 4.30
N SER A 302 -2.71 1.95 3.89
CA SER A 302 -1.55 1.92 4.79
C SER A 302 -1.19 3.31 5.34
N ILE A 303 -1.26 4.33 4.51
CA ILE A 303 -0.99 5.73 4.92
C ILE A 303 -2.04 6.21 5.91
N LEU A 304 -3.32 5.89 5.67
CA LEU A 304 -4.42 6.34 6.53
C LEU A 304 -4.47 5.60 7.87
N ILE A 305 -4.05 4.32 7.92
CA ILE A 305 -3.89 3.60 9.19
C ILE A 305 -2.85 4.31 10.07
N VAL A 306 -1.71 4.72 9.50
CA VAL A 306 -0.68 5.47 10.25
C VAL A 306 -1.19 6.85 10.68
N ALA A 307 -1.92 7.53 9.80
CA ALA A 307 -2.50 8.85 10.12
C ALA A 307 -3.56 8.76 11.23
N GLU A 308 -4.42 7.73 11.19
CA GLU A 308 -5.39 7.44 12.26
C GLU A 308 -4.68 7.14 13.58
N ALA A 309 -3.68 6.24 13.54
CA ALA A 309 -2.92 5.89 14.74
C ALA A 309 -2.21 7.10 15.34
N SER A 310 -1.64 7.98 14.50
CA SER A 310 -1.03 9.23 14.96
C SER A 310 -2.03 10.17 15.63
N LEU A 311 -3.25 10.31 15.05
CA LEU A 311 -4.32 11.12 15.62
C LEU A 311 -4.81 10.55 16.95
N SER A 312 -5.01 9.23 17.01
CA SER A 312 -5.45 8.50 18.22
C SER A 312 -4.38 8.52 19.31
N PHE A 313 -3.09 8.43 18.95
CA PHE A 313 -1.95 8.57 19.85
C PHE A 313 -1.93 9.97 20.53
N LEU A 314 -2.24 11.02 19.77
CA LEU A 314 -2.35 12.39 20.30
C LEU A 314 -3.63 12.65 21.12
N GLY A 315 -4.46 11.61 21.35
CA GLY A 315 -5.72 11.75 22.10
C GLY A 315 -6.85 12.43 21.34
N LEU A 316 -6.70 12.61 20.01
CA LEU A 316 -7.69 13.25 19.15
C LEU A 316 -8.50 12.25 18.31
N GLY A 317 -8.22 10.96 18.46
CA GLY A 317 -8.93 9.85 17.83
C GLY A 317 -10.10 9.32 18.67
N ILE A 318 -10.40 8.01 18.47
CA ILE A 318 -11.35 7.27 19.30
C ILE A 318 -10.86 7.28 20.74
N GLN A 319 -11.77 7.63 21.65
CA GLN A 319 -11.45 7.76 23.07
C GLN A 319 -11.45 6.41 23.79
N PRO A 320 -10.53 6.17 24.73
CA PRO A 320 -10.59 5.05 25.63
C PRO A 320 -11.96 5.00 26.37
N PRO A 321 -12.45 3.81 26.72
CA PRO A 321 -11.77 2.51 26.68
C PRO A 321 -11.80 1.80 25.33
N ALA A 322 -12.58 2.27 24.32
CA ALA A 322 -12.66 1.65 23.00
C ALA A 322 -11.27 1.63 22.33
N PRO A 323 -10.77 0.42 21.94
CA PRO A 323 -9.41 0.30 21.48
C PRO A 323 -9.21 0.75 20.02
N THR A 324 -8.11 1.44 19.76
CA THR A 324 -7.44 1.58 18.47
C THR A 324 -5.95 1.32 18.68
N TRP A 325 -5.22 0.94 17.63
CA TRP A 325 -3.77 0.72 17.82
C TRP A 325 -3.06 1.99 18.28
N GLY A 326 -3.53 3.18 17.84
CA GLY A 326 -2.94 4.47 18.22
C GLY A 326 -3.12 4.79 19.70
N ASN A 327 -4.35 4.67 20.25
CA ASN A 327 -4.58 4.96 21.66
C ASN A 327 -3.96 3.90 22.59
N MET A 328 -3.90 2.63 22.16
CA MET A 328 -3.18 1.59 22.91
C MET A 328 -1.68 1.88 23.02
N ILE A 329 -1.05 2.38 21.95
CA ILE A 329 0.37 2.78 21.98
C ILE A 329 0.56 3.97 22.93
N ALA A 330 -0.38 4.93 22.97
CA ALA A 330 -0.35 6.07 23.87
C ALA A 330 -0.44 5.66 25.36
N GLU A 331 -1.13 4.55 25.69
CA GLU A 331 -1.18 4.00 27.06
C GLU A 331 0.21 3.63 27.61
N GLY A 332 1.18 3.38 26.75
CA GLY A 332 2.55 3.06 27.11
C GLY A 332 3.50 4.26 27.13
N GLU A 333 3.01 5.49 27.13
CA GLU A 333 3.85 6.70 27.15
C GLU A 333 4.60 6.87 28.49
N GLY A 334 5.78 7.46 28.43
CA GLY A 334 6.60 7.75 29.61
C GLY A 334 7.26 6.52 30.24
N ASP A 335 7.21 6.42 31.55
CA ASP A 335 7.87 5.35 32.32
C ASP A 335 7.23 3.97 32.10
N VAL A 336 5.96 3.92 31.69
CA VAL A 336 5.24 2.66 31.40
C VAL A 336 5.95 1.85 30.35
N PHE A 337 6.51 2.48 29.31
CA PHE A 337 7.26 1.76 28.26
C PHE A 337 8.51 1.07 28.79
N GLN A 338 9.18 1.64 29.80
CA GLN A 338 10.41 1.07 30.36
C GLN A 338 10.13 -0.18 31.21
N GLU A 339 9.02 -0.17 31.95
CA GLU A 339 8.64 -1.26 32.86
C GLU A 339 7.79 -2.32 32.17
N HIS A 340 6.89 -1.89 31.24
CA HIS A 340 5.90 -2.73 30.58
C HIS A 340 5.89 -2.53 29.05
N PRO A 341 7.00 -2.86 28.33
CA PRO A 341 7.15 -2.60 26.91
C PRO A 341 6.10 -3.31 26.05
N GLN A 342 5.47 -4.37 26.53
CA GLN A 342 4.41 -5.11 25.82
C GLN A 342 3.23 -4.21 25.46
N ILE A 343 2.92 -3.17 26.23
CA ILE A 343 1.81 -2.27 26.02
C ILE A 343 1.97 -1.50 24.69
N VAL A 344 3.20 -1.14 24.34
CA VAL A 344 3.53 -0.45 23.07
C VAL A 344 3.85 -1.46 21.97
N LEU A 345 4.63 -2.50 22.30
CA LEU A 345 5.15 -3.43 21.29
C LEU A 345 4.05 -4.30 20.67
N VAL A 346 3.03 -4.69 21.44
CA VAL A 346 1.93 -5.53 20.93
C VAL A 346 1.13 -4.77 19.89
N PRO A 347 0.44 -3.65 20.20
CA PRO A 347 -0.31 -2.90 19.18
C PRO A 347 0.60 -2.34 18.09
N GLY A 348 1.84 -1.96 18.40
CA GLY A 348 2.83 -1.52 17.44
C GLY A 348 3.19 -2.59 16.41
N ALA A 349 3.30 -3.85 16.83
CA ALA A 349 3.55 -4.98 15.91
C ALA A 349 2.35 -5.23 14.99
N PHE A 350 1.11 -5.20 15.51
CA PHE A 350 -0.10 -5.32 14.70
C PHE A 350 -0.20 -4.19 13.67
N LEU A 351 0.04 -2.96 14.08
CA LEU A 351 0.06 -1.79 13.21
C LEU A 351 1.14 -1.93 12.12
N PHE A 352 2.38 -2.22 12.52
CA PHE A 352 3.50 -2.37 11.59
C PHE A 352 3.26 -3.45 10.54
N LEU A 353 2.88 -4.66 10.97
CA LEU A 353 2.63 -5.78 10.06
C LEU A 353 1.48 -5.46 9.09
N THR A 354 0.45 -4.77 9.56
CA THR A 354 -0.72 -4.43 8.73
C THR A 354 -0.38 -3.35 7.70
N VAL A 355 0.31 -2.29 8.11
CA VAL A 355 0.79 -1.23 7.21
C VAL A 355 1.75 -1.79 6.16
N PHE A 356 2.70 -2.61 6.60
CA PHE A 356 3.64 -3.30 5.70
C PHE A 356 2.92 -4.18 4.69
N ALA A 357 1.94 -4.97 5.15
CA ALA A 357 1.19 -5.87 4.29
C ALA A 357 0.34 -5.12 3.25
N PHE A 358 -0.41 -4.08 3.64
CA PHE A 358 -1.17 -3.26 2.68
C PHE A 358 -0.26 -2.55 1.68
N ASN A 359 0.89 -2.03 2.11
CA ASN A 359 1.84 -1.37 1.22
C ASN A 359 2.38 -2.36 0.18
N LEU A 360 2.85 -3.52 0.61
CA LEU A 360 3.39 -4.55 -0.29
C LEU A 360 2.34 -5.07 -1.29
N VAL A 361 1.13 -5.33 -0.82
CA VAL A 361 0.02 -5.78 -1.68
C VAL A 361 -0.37 -4.70 -2.69
N GLY A 362 -0.45 -3.44 -2.24
CA GLY A 362 -0.77 -2.29 -3.07
C GLY A 362 0.28 -2.02 -4.14
N GLU A 363 1.57 -2.10 -3.79
CA GLU A 363 2.67 -1.91 -4.73
C GLU A 363 2.69 -3.00 -5.81
N LYS A 364 2.47 -4.26 -5.44
CA LYS A 364 2.35 -5.35 -6.41
C LYS A 364 1.11 -5.26 -7.30
N ALA A 365 -0.01 -4.82 -6.76
CA ALA A 365 -1.21 -4.53 -7.54
C ALA A 365 -0.90 -3.45 -8.59
N ARG A 366 -0.24 -2.37 -8.18
CA ARG A 366 0.18 -1.29 -9.08
C ARG A 366 1.11 -1.77 -10.18
N ALA A 367 2.18 -2.50 -9.84
CA ALA A 367 3.13 -3.02 -10.82
C ALA A 367 2.47 -3.95 -11.85
N ARG A 368 1.48 -4.75 -11.43
CA ARG A 368 0.75 -5.67 -12.33
C ARG A 368 -0.18 -4.94 -13.31
N TRP A 369 -0.68 -3.75 -12.95
CA TRP A 369 -1.55 -2.95 -13.80
C TRP A 369 -0.76 -2.04 -14.72
N ASP A 370 0.34 -1.45 -14.26
CA ASP A 370 1.23 -0.63 -15.10
C ASP A 370 1.82 -1.45 -16.25
N SER A 371 2.13 -2.74 -16.05
CA SER A 371 2.64 -3.63 -17.11
C SER A 371 1.60 -3.92 -18.22
N ARG A 372 0.30 -3.73 -17.98
CA ARG A 372 -0.75 -3.87 -18.99
C ARG A 372 -0.90 -2.62 -19.85
N SER A 373 -0.58 -1.43 -19.32
CA SER A 373 -0.65 -0.17 -20.08
C SER A 373 0.45 -0.02 -21.13
N VAL A 374 1.56 -0.75 -20.99
CA VAL A 374 2.70 -0.75 -21.95
C VAL A 374 2.45 -1.68 -23.14
N LYS A 375 1.48 -2.61 -23.05
CA LYS A 375 1.16 -3.59 -24.12
C LYS A 375 -0.03 -3.19 -25.01
N LEU A 376 -0.61 -2.01 -24.79
CA LEU A 376 -1.67 -1.41 -25.59
C LEU A 376 -1.15 -0.12 -26.26
#